data_f55608c9af528fd587780ab2c193bb01
#
_entry.id   f55608c9af528fd587780ab2c193bb01
#
_cell.length_a   1.000
_cell.length_b   1.000
_cell.length_c   1.000
_cell.angle_alpha   90.00
_cell.angle_beta   90.00
_cell.angle_gamma   90.00
#
_symmetry.space_group_name_H-M   'P 1'
#
loop_
_entity.id
_entity.type
_entity.pdbx_description
1 polymer ?
#
loop_
_entity_poly.entity_id
_entity_poly.type
_entity_poly.pdbx_seq_one_letter_code
_entity_poly.pdbx_strand_id
1 'polypeptide(L)'
;KQDWMIVPRYDQFFSDKAYWSLSYSAKQEKYKSLSLRQTIGPALGYEFFSNEKNELISEIGLFYTTEDYTGSTDASYAATGWHLEYRRKIWQDKFEFYHRHILFVRADDAGQKIWHSWTGLKFPIYEGLNLSSELELDYDNITVSRSSYLEDTFRLKLGYEW
;
A
#
# COMPACT_ATOMS: atom_id res chain seq x y z
N LYS A 1 19.19 6.70 -8.49
CA LYS A 1 18.27 6.61 -7.32
C LYS A 1 18.81 5.52 -6.41
N GLN A 2 19.01 5.84 -5.14
CA GLN A 2 19.32 4.85 -4.10
C GLN A 2 18.18 4.90 -3.08
N ASP A 3 17.10 4.21 -3.40
CA ASP A 3 15.95 4.08 -2.54
C ASP A 3 15.80 2.59 -2.20
N TRP A 4 15.50 2.29 -0.96
CA TRP A 4 15.24 0.94 -0.51
C TRP A 4 14.08 0.92 0.48
N MET A 5 13.40 -0.23 0.56
CA MET A 5 12.31 -0.47 1.50
C MET A 5 12.32 -1.93 1.95
N ILE A 6 12.09 -2.16 3.24
CA ILE A 6 11.92 -3.48 3.85
C ILE A 6 10.62 -3.44 4.65
N VAL A 7 9.79 -4.48 4.50
CA VAL A 7 8.49 -4.58 5.18
C VAL A 7 8.27 -6.00 5.70
N PRO A 8 8.86 -6.39 6.84
CA PRO A 8 8.44 -7.61 7.51
C PRO A 8 7.04 -7.46 8.11
N ARG A 9 6.28 -8.54 8.02
CA ARG A 9 4.91 -8.61 8.53
C ARG A 9 4.65 -9.99 9.11
N TYR A 10 3.91 -10.03 10.21
CA TYR A 10 3.40 -11.25 10.83
C TYR A 10 1.88 -11.18 10.93
N ASP A 11 1.20 -12.21 10.46
CA ASP A 11 -0.25 -12.34 10.50
C ASP A 11 -0.65 -13.58 11.30
N GLN A 12 -1.69 -13.44 12.13
CA GLN A 12 -2.27 -14.55 12.87
C GLN A 12 -3.80 -14.52 12.76
N PHE A 13 -4.34 -15.56 12.15
CA PHE A 13 -5.77 -15.79 12.06
C PHE A 13 -6.33 -16.30 13.40
N PHE A 14 -7.42 -15.73 13.83
CA PHE A 14 -8.21 -16.18 14.98
C PHE A 14 -9.61 -16.70 14.57
N SER A 15 -9.96 -16.59 13.29
CA SER A 15 -11.08 -17.26 12.63
C SER A 15 -10.73 -17.51 11.16
N ASP A 16 -11.63 -18.16 10.41
CA ASP A 16 -11.42 -18.43 8.97
C ASP A 16 -11.27 -17.16 8.13
N LYS A 17 -11.67 -16.00 8.65
CA LYS A 17 -11.71 -14.73 7.90
C LYS A 17 -11.07 -13.56 8.63
N ALA A 18 -10.94 -13.65 9.95
CA ALA A 18 -10.46 -12.54 10.75
C ALA A 18 -9.07 -12.84 11.30
N TYR A 19 -8.19 -11.86 11.23
CA TYR A 19 -6.82 -11.95 11.71
C TYR A 19 -6.35 -10.63 12.31
N TRP A 20 -5.31 -10.71 13.12
CA TRP A 20 -4.52 -9.54 13.46
C TRP A 20 -3.16 -9.62 12.78
N SER A 21 -2.59 -8.49 12.51
CA SER A 21 -1.26 -8.38 11.94
C SER A 21 -0.38 -7.44 12.76
N LEU A 22 0.92 -7.67 12.70
CA LEU A 22 1.93 -6.73 13.16
C LEU A 22 2.89 -6.49 11.99
N SER A 23 3.02 -5.25 11.58
CA SER A 23 3.93 -4.88 10.51
C SER A 23 4.97 -3.88 10.99
N TYR A 24 6.15 -3.98 10.39
CA TYR A 24 7.21 -2.99 10.50
C TYR A 24 7.64 -2.64 9.08
N SER A 25 7.87 -1.37 8.82
CA SER A 25 8.49 -0.93 7.57
C SER A 25 9.65 0.00 7.86
N ALA A 26 10.72 -0.15 7.08
CA ALA A 26 11.82 0.81 7.05
C ALA A 26 12.10 1.18 5.59
N LYS A 27 12.18 2.48 5.30
CA LYS A 27 12.44 2.97 3.95
C LYS A 27 13.35 4.19 3.95
N GLN A 28 14.13 4.33 2.87
CA GLN A 28 14.96 5.48 2.58
C GLN A 28 14.63 6.03 1.21
N GLU A 29 14.51 7.37 1.09
CA GLU A 29 14.29 8.06 -0.17
C GLU A 29 15.22 9.28 -0.24
N LYS A 30 16.44 9.08 -0.70
CA LYS A 30 17.49 10.13 -0.70
C LYS A 30 17.10 11.39 -1.49
N TYR A 31 16.34 11.24 -2.56
CA TYR A 31 15.93 12.40 -3.38
C TYR A 31 14.89 13.29 -2.67
N LYS A 32 14.21 12.75 -1.64
CA LYS A 32 13.27 13.50 -0.78
C LYS A 32 13.93 13.99 0.51
N SER A 33 15.27 13.91 0.63
CA SER A 33 16.01 14.17 1.86
C SER A 33 15.58 13.33 3.05
N LEU A 34 14.84 12.24 2.80
CA LEU A 34 14.40 11.29 3.82
C LEU A 34 15.49 10.23 4.02
N SER A 35 16.22 10.35 5.12
CA SER A 35 17.31 9.43 5.49
C SER A 35 16.78 8.08 5.93
N LEU A 36 15.69 8.11 6.73
CA LEU A 36 15.04 6.90 7.23
C LEU A 36 13.61 7.22 7.65
N ARG A 37 12.64 6.42 7.19
CA ARG A 37 11.29 6.36 7.77
C ARG A 37 11.07 4.97 8.32
N GLN A 38 10.65 4.88 9.56
CA GLN A 38 10.27 3.64 10.21
C GLN A 38 8.82 3.73 10.63
N THR A 39 8.04 2.70 10.33
CA THR A 39 6.63 2.61 10.74
C THR A 39 6.40 1.24 11.34
N ILE A 40 5.81 1.19 12.52
CA ILE A 40 5.42 -0.06 13.19
C ILE A 40 3.99 0.06 13.67
N GLY A 41 3.22 -1.01 13.57
CA GLY A 41 1.88 -1.04 14.15
C GLY A 41 1.11 -2.33 13.96
N PRO A 42 0.17 -2.60 14.89
CA PRO A 42 -0.81 -3.66 14.75
C PRO A 42 -1.99 -3.23 13.88
N ALA A 43 -2.60 -4.20 13.21
CA ALA A 43 -3.86 -4.02 12.49
C ALA A 43 -4.80 -5.22 12.70
N LEU A 44 -6.10 -5.00 12.48
CA LEU A 44 -7.12 -6.02 12.40
C LEU A 44 -7.59 -6.12 10.97
N GLY A 45 -7.57 -7.31 10.43
CA GLY A 45 -7.97 -7.62 9.07
C GLY A 45 -9.18 -8.54 9.00
N TYR A 46 -9.95 -8.40 7.93
CA TYR A 46 -11.08 -9.24 7.63
C TYR A 46 -11.14 -9.56 6.12
N GLU A 47 -11.24 -10.85 5.81
CA GLU A 47 -11.44 -11.37 4.45
C GLU A 47 -12.94 -11.50 4.17
N PHE A 48 -13.52 -10.53 3.46
CA PHE A 48 -14.96 -10.55 3.10
C PHE A 48 -15.26 -11.64 2.09
N PHE A 49 -14.41 -11.72 1.08
CA PHE A 49 -14.44 -12.74 0.03
C PHE A 49 -13.03 -13.23 -0.22
N SER A 50 -12.86 -14.53 -0.29
CA SER A 50 -11.60 -15.18 -0.64
C SER A 50 -11.92 -16.44 -1.45
N ASN A 51 -12.15 -16.28 -2.75
CA ASN A 51 -12.39 -17.37 -3.69
C ASN A 51 -11.70 -17.09 -5.02
N GLU A 52 -11.68 -18.07 -5.92
CA GLU A 52 -10.96 -17.99 -7.20
C GLU A 52 -11.36 -16.80 -8.08
N LYS A 53 -12.57 -16.25 -7.91
CA LYS A 53 -13.10 -15.16 -8.76
C LYS A 53 -13.11 -13.81 -8.09
N ASN A 54 -13.24 -13.79 -6.76
CA ASN A 54 -13.36 -12.56 -6.01
C ASN A 54 -12.52 -12.64 -4.74
N GLU A 55 -11.82 -11.58 -4.46
CA GLU A 55 -11.11 -11.37 -3.23
C GLU A 55 -11.36 -9.94 -2.73
N LEU A 56 -11.70 -9.80 -1.47
CA LEU A 56 -11.83 -8.52 -0.80
C LEU A 56 -11.34 -8.66 0.62
N ILE A 57 -10.26 -7.96 0.90
CA ILE A 57 -9.62 -7.90 2.21
C ILE A 57 -9.61 -6.43 2.64
N SER A 58 -9.94 -6.18 3.88
CA SER A 58 -9.78 -4.85 4.48
C SER A 58 -9.15 -4.95 5.84
N GLU A 59 -8.25 -4.02 6.13
CA GLU A 59 -7.52 -3.92 7.40
C GLU A 59 -7.60 -2.50 7.94
N ILE A 60 -7.70 -2.38 9.25
CA ILE A 60 -7.56 -1.12 9.97
C ILE A 60 -6.58 -1.29 11.11
N GLY A 61 -5.70 -0.32 11.29
CA GLY A 61 -4.64 -0.42 12.29
C GLY A 61 -4.22 0.91 12.88
N LEU A 62 -3.39 0.82 13.91
CA LEU A 62 -2.74 1.95 14.56
C LEU A 62 -1.23 1.82 14.35
N PHE A 63 -0.61 2.87 13.87
CA PHE A 63 0.80 2.88 13.50
C PHE A 63 1.52 4.03 14.17
N TYR A 64 2.78 3.79 14.48
CA TYR A 64 3.70 4.83 14.92
C TYR A 64 4.83 4.96 13.90
N THR A 65 5.05 6.18 13.44
CA THR A 65 6.05 6.50 12.41
C THR A 65 7.09 7.46 12.97
N THR A 66 8.34 7.19 12.68
CA THR A 66 9.47 8.10 12.86
C THR A 66 10.13 8.41 11.53
N GLU A 67 10.51 9.65 11.32
CA GLU A 67 11.13 10.16 10.10
C GLU A 67 12.36 10.99 10.43
N ASP A 68 13.50 10.56 9.90
CA ASP A 68 14.78 11.25 10.01
C ASP A 68 15.09 11.92 8.66
N TYR A 69 15.32 13.21 8.67
CA TYR A 69 15.57 14.00 7.47
C TYR A 69 17.00 14.55 7.42
N THR A 70 17.61 14.53 6.24
CA THR A 70 18.90 15.21 6.01
C THR A 70 18.65 16.71 5.83
N GLY A 71 19.08 17.53 6.79
CA GLY A 71 18.99 19.00 6.71
C GLY A 71 17.63 19.59 7.07
N SER A 72 16.76 18.80 7.72
CA SER A 72 15.48 19.26 8.27
C SER A 72 15.24 18.64 9.64
N THR A 73 14.16 19.05 10.31
CA THR A 73 13.79 18.52 11.63
C THR A 73 13.14 17.14 11.48
N ASP A 74 13.57 16.22 12.32
CA ASP A 74 12.99 14.89 12.43
C ASP A 74 11.55 14.96 12.95
N ALA A 75 10.72 14.02 12.53
CA ALA A 75 9.33 13.96 12.91
C ALA A 75 8.96 12.59 13.48
N SER A 76 7.98 12.57 14.38
CA SER A 76 7.36 11.33 14.85
C SER A 76 5.87 11.56 15.09
N TYR A 77 5.05 10.59 14.74
CA TYR A 77 3.60 10.70 14.89
C TYR A 77 2.92 9.33 14.94
N ALA A 78 1.75 9.31 15.58
CA ALA A 78 0.83 8.21 15.49
C ALA A 78 -0.13 8.43 14.32
N ALA A 79 -0.54 7.35 13.65
CA ALA A 79 -1.48 7.38 12.54
C ALA A 79 -2.46 6.20 12.62
N THR A 80 -3.68 6.42 12.13
CA THR A 80 -4.60 5.34 11.79
C THR A 80 -4.34 4.92 10.36
N GLY A 81 -4.18 3.63 10.11
CA GLY A 81 -4.02 3.08 8.78
C GLY A 81 -5.26 2.32 8.32
N TRP A 82 -5.63 2.46 7.07
CA TRP A 82 -6.61 1.65 6.39
C TRP A 82 -6.01 1.09 5.11
N HIS A 83 -6.06 -0.24 4.99
CA HIS A 83 -5.67 -0.98 3.80
C HIS A 83 -6.87 -1.70 3.24
N LEU A 84 -7.02 -1.68 1.93
CA LEU A 84 -8.03 -2.44 1.20
C LEU A 84 -7.37 -3.07 -0.03
N GLU A 85 -7.68 -4.34 -0.24
CA GLU A 85 -7.31 -5.07 -1.44
C GLU A 85 -8.56 -5.73 -2.02
N TYR A 86 -8.82 -5.43 -3.29
CA TYR A 86 -9.92 -5.98 -4.05
C TYR A 86 -9.43 -6.53 -5.37
N ARG A 87 -9.83 -7.78 -5.69
CA ARG A 87 -9.54 -8.44 -6.93
C ARG A 87 -10.79 -9.15 -7.43
N ARG A 88 -11.07 -9.04 -8.70
CA ARG A 88 -12.20 -9.71 -9.34
C ARG A 88 -11.90 -10.13 -10.76
N LYS A 89 -12.13 -11.42 -11.07
CA LYS A 89 -12.16 -11.91 -12.44
C LYS A 89 -13.47 -11.50 -13.11
N ILE A 90 -13.39 -10.89 -14.28
CA ILE A 90 -14.51 -10.37 -15.04
C ILE A 90 -14.50 -10.94 -16.46
N TRP A 91 -15.64 -10.85 -17.15
CA TRP A 91 -15.81 -11.29 -18.52
C TRP A 91 -15.37 -12.74 -18.75
N GLN A 92 -16.04 -13.70 -18.09
CA GLN A 92 -15.73 -15.13 -18.18
C GLN A 92 -14.27 -15.49 -17.79
N ASP A 93 -13.78 -14.84 -16.75
CA ASP A 93 -12.43 -14.99 -16.22
C ASP A 93 -11.29 -14.58 -17.19
N LYS A 94 -11.63 -13.84 -18.29
CA LYS A 94 -10.64 -13.37 -19.26
C LYS A 94 -9.87 -12.14 -18.81
N PHE A 95 -10.40 -11.38 -17.85
CA PHE A 95 -9.76 -10.19 -17.32
C PHE A 95 -9.83 -10.24 -15.81
N GLU A 96 -8.84 -9.66 -15.15
CA GLU A 96 -8.84 -9.46 -13.72
C GLU A 96 -8.76 -7.95 -13.45
N PHE A 97 -9.79 -7.43 -12.81
CA PHE A 97 -9.75 -6.10 -12.21
C PHE A 97 -9.14 -6.21 -10.83
N TYR A 98 -8.23 -5.31 -10.48
CA TYR A 98 -7.71 -5.19 -9.14
C TYR A 98 -7.63 -3.73 -8.70
N HIS A 99 -7.86 -3.53 -7.42
CA HIS A 99 -7.67 -2.28 -6.73
C HIS A 99 -7.07 -2.52 -5.37
N ARG A 100 -6.03 -1.80 -5.04
CA ARG A 100 -5.41 -1.81 -3.73
C ARG A 100 -5.15 -0.37 -3.30
N HIS A 101 -5.40 -0.07 -2.03
CA HIS A 101 -4.96 1.20 -1.47
C HIS A 101 -4.50 1.06 -0.02
N ILE A 102 -3.70 2.01 0.38
CA ILE A 102 -3.24 2.22 1.75
C ILE A 102 -3.47 3.69 2.08
N LEU A 103 -4.19 3.95 3.16
CA LEU A 103 -4.43 5.29 3.67
C LEU A 103 -3.89 5.36 5.10
N PHE A 104 -3.03 6.34 5.36
CA PHE A 104 -2.62 6.73 6.72
C PHE A 104 -3.12 8.14 7.00
N VAL A 105 -3.72 8.31 8.18
CA VAL A 105 -4.21 9.61 8.69
C VAL A 105 -3.56 9.85 10.04
N ARG A 106 -2.89 10.98 10.22
CA ARG A 106 -2.29 11.34 11.51
C ARG A 106 -3.36 11.44 12.58
N ALA A 107 -3.04 10.94 13.78
CA ALA A 107 -3.97 10.96 14.90
C ALA A 107 -4.15 12.35 15.53
N ASP A 108 -3.11 13.19 15.43
CA ASP A 108 -3.09 14.56 15.96
C ASP A 108 -3.60 15.62 14.96
N ASP A 109 -3.60 15.29 13.66
CA ASP A 109 -4.10 16.18 12.59
C ASP A 109 -4.69 15.36 11.43
N ALA A 110 -5.99 15.18 11.42
CA ALA A 110 -6.70 14.44 10.38
C ALA A 110 -6.62 15.08 8.98
N GLY A 111 -6.16 16.33 8.87
CA GLY A 111 -5.84 16.98 7.60
C GLY A 111 -4.58 16.41 6.95
N GLN A 112 -3.67 15.86 7.76
CA GLN A 112 -2.42 15.26 7.29
C GLN A 112 -2.60 13.77 7.02
N LYS A 113 -2.37 13.38 5.76
CA LYS A 113 -2.59 12.00 5.31
C LYS A 113 -1.65 11.61 4.18
N ILE A 114 -1.40 10.31 4.10
CA ILE A 114 -0.70 9.63 3.01
C ILE A 114 -1.70 8.66 2.40
N TRP A 115 -1.90 8.73 1.10
CA TRP A 115 -2.74 7.79 0.37
C TRP A 115 -2.02 7.28 -0.87
N HIS A 116 -1.84 5.97 -0.92
CA HIS A 116 -1.32 5.28 -2.10
C HIS A 116 -2.41 4.37 -2.64
N SER A 117 -2.66 4.40 -3.94
CA SER A 117 -3.58 3.46 -4.56
C SER A 117 -3.07 2.96 -5.91
N TRP A 118 -3.40 1.73 -6.19
CA TRP A 118 -3.09 1.03 -7.43
C TRP A 118 -4.38 0.43 -7.97
N THR A 119 -4.77 0.84 -9.16
CA THR A 119 -5.97 0.32 -9.83
C THR A 119 -5.58 -0.17 -11.20
N GLY A 120 -5.93 -1.40 -11.54
CA GLY A 120 -5.50 -1.97 -12.80
C GLY A 120 -6.42 -3.05 -13.36
N LEU A 121 -6.09 -3.40 -14.61
CA LEU A 121 -6.65 -4.52 -15.34
C LEU A 121 -5.52 -5.44 -15.79
N LYS A 122 -5.66 -6.74 -15.52
CA LYS A 122 -4.75 -7.79 -15.96
C LYS A 122 -5.42 -8.61 -17.06
N PHE A 123 -4.69 -8.84 -18.14
CA PHE A 123 -5.13 -9.53 -19.33
C PHE A 123 -4.23 -10.75 -19.56
N PRO A 124 -4.70 -11.99 -19.43
CA PRO A 124 -3.94 -13.14 -19.85
C PRO A 124 -3.81 -13.13 -21.38
N ILE A 125 -2.57 -13.23 -21.88
CA ILE A 125 -2.27 -13.23 -23.31
C ILE A 125 -2.09 -14.66 -23.81
N TYR A 126 -1.25 -15.43 -23.16
CA TYR A 126 -0.89 -16.78 -23.53
C TYR A 126 -0.26 -17.52 -22.34
N GLU A 127 -0.62 -18.80 -22.12
CA GLU A 127 -0.05 -19.76 -21.14
C GLU A 127 0.87 -19.15 -20.07
N GLY A 128 0.29 -18.49 -19.07
CA GLY A 128 1.02 -17.82 -18.00
C GLY A 128 1.53 -16.41 -18.32
N LEU A 129 1.56 -15.99 -19.60
CA LEU A 129 1.93 -14.64 -19.97
C LEU A 129 0.74 -13.70 -19.80
N ASN A 130 0.92 -12.61 -19.08
CA ASN A 130 -0.11 -11.60 -18.87
C ASN A 130 0.40 -10.18 -19.06
N LEU A 131 -0.49 -9.31 -19.54
CA LEU A 131 -0.29 -7.88 -19.63
C LEU A 131 -1.16 -7.23 -18.57
N SER A 132 -0.67 -6.25 -17.86
CA SER A 132 -1.49 -5.41 -16.99
C SER A 132 -1.28 -3.93 -17.26
N SER A 133 -2.37 -3.18 -17.18
CA SER A 133 -2.37 -1.73 -17.13
C SER A 133 -2.72 -1.29 -15.73
N GLU A 134 -1.95 -0.38 -15.16
CA GLU A 134 -2.10 0.08 -13.78
C GLU A 134 -2.00 1.60 -13.70
N LEU A 135 -2.93 2.21 -13.01
CA LEU A 135 -2.87 3.59 -12.55
C LEU A 135 -2.49 3.60 -11.07
N GLU A 136 -1.39 4.24 -10.76
CA GLU A 136 -0.93 4.50 -9.41
C GLU A 136 -1.19 5.96 -9.07
N LEU A 137 -1.82 6.21 -7.95
CA LEU A 137 -2.02 7.54 -7.37
C LEU A 137 -1.32 7.60 -6.02
N ASP A 138 -0.53 8.62 -5.83
CA ASP A 138 0.31 8.81 -4.67
C ASP A 138 0.08 10.22 -4.11
N TYR A 139 -0.61 10.32 -2.98
CA TYR A 139 -0.90 11.55 -2.29
C TYR A 139 -0.22 11.55 -0.92
N ASP A 140 0.57 12.59 -0.65
CA ASP A 140 1.27 12.74 0.63
C ASP A 140 1.35 14.23 0.99
N ASN A 141 0.67 14.64 2.05
CA ASN A 141 0.77 15.99 2.61
C ASN A 141 1.36 16.03 4.03
N ILE A 142 1.88 14.90 4.52
CA ILE A 142 2.59 14.82 5.81
C ILE A 142 4.04 15.24 5.63
N THR A 143 4.66 14.86 4.53
CA THR A 143 6.09 15.09 4.29
C THR A 143 6.38 16.55 3.96
N VAL A 144 7.21 17.18 4.77
CA VAL A 144 7.50 18.65 4.76
C VAL A 144 8.18 19.14 3.47
N SER A 145 8.83 18.28 2.69
CA SER A 145 9.66 18.69 1.56
C SER A 145 9.04 18.47 0.17
N ARG A 146 7.74 18.22 0.06
CA ARG A 146 7.08 18.03 -1.24
C ARG A 146 6.58 19.34 -1.84
N SER A 147 6.96 19.56 -3.10
CA SER A 147 6.37 20.62 -3.95
C SER A 147 5.03 20.19 -4.58
N SER A 148 4.69 18.90 -4.57
CA SER A 148 3.44 18.35 -5.09
C SER A 148 2.89 17.30 -4.12
N TYR A 149 1.60 17.43 -3.78
CA TYR A 149 0.89 16.50 -2.90
C TYR A 149 0.29 15.30 -3.62
N LEU A 150 0.13 15.37 -4.93
CA LEU A 150 -0.45 14.31 -5.76
C LEU A 150 0.48 13.99 -6.91
N GLU A 151 0.83 12.73 -7.04
CA GLU A 151 1.56 12.16 -8.17
C GLU A 151 0.72 11.04 -8.76
N ASP A 152 0.62 11.01 -10.10
CA ASP A 152 0.01 9.91 -10.83
C ASP A 152 1.01 9.25 -11.75
N THR A 153 0.91 7.93 -11.87
CA THR A 153 1.80 7.15 -12.73
C THR A 153 0.98 6.07 -13.43
N PHE A 154 1.01 6.08 -14.75
CA PHE A 154 0.46 4.97 -15.54
C PHE A 154 1.56 3.97 -15.88
N ARG A 155 1.29 2.68 -15.66
CA ARG A 155 2.23 1.59 -15.93
C ARG A 155 1.61 0.53 -16.82
N LEU A 156 2.40 0.06 -17.78
CA LEU A 156 2.16 -1.19 -18.49
C LEU A 156 3.18 -2.21 -17.99
N LYS A 157 2.70 -3.38 -17.57
CA LYS A 157 3.54 -4.44 -17.02
C LYS A 157 3.32 -5.72 -17.81
N LEU A 158 4.39 -6.40 -18.19
CA LEU A 158 4.36 -7.74 -18.74
C LEU A 158 4.82 -8.71 -17.63
N GLY A 159 4.02 -9.70 -17.32
CA GLY A 159 4.31 -10.69 -16.28
C GLY A 159 4.15 -12.12 -16.79
N TYR A 160 4.84 -13.05 -16.14
CA TYR A 160 4.69 -14.49 -16.38
C TYR A 160 4.40 -15.21 -15.07
N GLU A 161 3.33 -16.03 -15.08
CA GLU A 161 2.91 -16.87 -13.95
C GLU A 161 3.08 -18.34 -14.36
N TRP A 162 3.85 -19.11 -13.58
CA TRP A 162 4.11 -20.55 -13.78
C TRP A 162 3.35 -21.40 -12.77
#